data_f7b7a579fc690f0fad586ad098f6161c
#
_entry.id   f7b7a579fc690f0fad586ad098f6161c
#
_cell.length_a   1.000
_cell.length_b   1.000
_cell.length_c   1.000
_cell.angle_alpha   90.00
_cell.angle_beta   90.00
_cell.angle_gamma   90.00
#
_symmetry.space_group_name_H-M   'P 1'
#
loop_
_entity.id
_entity.type
_entity.pdbx_description
1 polymer ?
#
loop_
_entity_poly.entity_id
_entity_poly.type
_entity_poly.pdbx_seq_one_letter_code
_entity_poly.pdbx_strand_id
1 'polypeptide(L)'
;LQGISLELSAGEQVAIIGPSGAGKTSLLQVLSCAQQPTGGELLLGGQSPWRLSSHELRLLRGRLFLAPQVPPLPPRQRVVTSVLAGRLPAMSLAASLRSLFYPADIPAAYEALSHFDLSDKLFDRVDRLSGGERQRVGLARALLSPASLWLIDEPLSALDPMRARIAMTALVRLARERQITMVATLHQVDMALTHFDRIIGLLKGQMVFDLPSAEVTRERLANLYEQQEQDDEQAQEFGRDALLAASDQKSLVPAPVVMHCR
;
A
#
# COMPACT_ATOMS: atom_id res chain seq x y z
N LEU A 1 9.00 -3.28 -12.94
CA LEU A 1 8.15 -2.38 -13.74
C LEU A 1 8.81 -2.15 -15.08
N GLN A 2 8.04 -2.17 -16.17
CA GLN A 2 8.53 -2.04 -17.53
C GLN A 2 7.62 -1.13 -18.34
N GLY A 3 8.20 -0.04 -18.92
CA GLY A 3 7.49 0.83 -19.86
C GLY A 3 6.23 1.48 -19.31
N ILE A 4 6.17 1.79 -18.00
CA ILE A 4 5.02 2.49 -17.42
C ILE A 4 5.15 3.98 -17.73
N SER A 5 4.14 4.53 -18.39
CA SER A 5 3.96 5.97 -18.58
C SER A 5 2.66 6.38 -17.91
N LEU A 6 2.74 7.19 -16.86
CA LEU A 6 1.60 7.58 -16.02
C LEU A 6 1.69 9.07 -15.72
N GLU A 7 0.61 9.77 -15.96
CA GLU A 7 0.43 11.16 -15.54
C GLU A 7 -0.75 11.24 -14.56
N LEU A 8 -0.56 11.95 -13.46
CA LEU A 8 -1.57 12.16 -12.42
C LEU A 8 -1.86 13.66 -12.28
N SER A 9 -3.11 14.02 -12.38
CA SER A 9 -3.57 15.39 -12.16
C SER A 9 -3.77 15.66 -10.67
N ALA A 10 -3.62 16.93 -10.27
CA ALA A 10 -3.87 17.34 -8.90
C ALA A 10 -5.35 17.08 -8.51
N GLY A 11 -5.57 16.47 -7.35
CA GLY A 11 -6.89 16.12 -6.84
C GLY A 11 -7.51 14.86 -7.47
N GLU A 12 -6.82 14.20 -8.39
CA GLU A 12 -7.30 12.98 -9.05
C GLU A 12 -7.32 11.78 -8.12
N GLN A 13 -8.35 10.91 -8.31
CA GLN A 13 -8.49 9.66 -7.55
C GLN A 13 -8.31 8.47 -8.49
N VAL A 14 -7.24 7.71 -8.30
CA VAL A 14 -6.86 6.60 -9.18
C VAL A 14 -6.78 5.31 -8.39
N ALA A 15 -7.41 4.24 -8.89
CA ALA A 15 -7.19 2.89 -8.38
C ALA A 15 -6.28 2.10 -9.32
N ILE A 16 -5.34 1.37 -8.73
CA ILE A 16 -4.50 0.41 -9.45
C ILE A 16 -4.98 -0.99 -9.07
N ILE A 17 -5.43 -1.74 -10.06
CA ILE A 17 -5.85 -3.13 -9.90
C ILE A 17 -4.91 -4.07 -10.66
N GLY A 18 -4.95 -5.33 -10.31
CA GLY A 18 -4.17 -6.37 -10.94
C GLY A 18 -3.85 -7.49 -9.96
N PRO A 19 -3.38 -8.61 -10.46
CA PRO A 19 -3.09 -9.78 -9.66
C PRO A 19 -1.94 -9.57 -8.65
N SER A 20 -1.74 -10.53 -7.75
CA SER A 20 -0.59 -10.55 -6.85
C SER A 20 0.70 -10.64 -7.66
N GLY A 21 1.73 -9.89 -7.26
CA GLY A 21 2.98 -9.84 -8.03
C GLY A 21 2.97 -8.96 -9.29
N ALA A 22 1.84 -8.34 -9.65
CA ALA A 22 1.75 -7.46 -10.83
C ALA A 22 2.64 -6.21 -10.76
N GLY A 23 3.21 -5.87 -9.58
CA GLY A 23 4.08 -4.71 -9.40
C GLY A 23 3.40 -3.49 -8.77
N LYS A 24 2.17 -3.62 -8.26
CA LYS A 24 1.39 -2.52 -7.65
C LYS A 24 2.14 -1.82 -6.51
N THR A 25 2.60 -2.58 -5.53
CA THR A 25 3.41 -2.06 -4.40
C THR A 25 4.70 -1.41 -4.88
N SER A 26 5.40 -2.01 -5.85
CA SER A 26 6.63 -1.43 -6.42
C SER A 26 6.36 -0.09 -7.09
N LEU A 27 5.23 0.06 -7.79
CA LEU A 27 4.84 1.34 -8.39
C LEU A 27 4.59 2.40 -7.31
N LEU A 28 3.87 2.07 -6.24
CA LEU A 28 3.68 3.00 -5.11
C LEU A 28 5.01 3.37 -4.43
N GLN A 29 5.96 2.43 -4.30
CA GLN A 29 7.28 2.71 -3.74
C GLN A 29 8.09 3.70 -4.61
N VAL A 30 8.00 3.59 -5.93
CA VAL A 30 8.61 4.56 -6.85
C VAL A 30 7.92 5.92 -6.73
N LEU A 31 6.59 5.97 -6.81
CA LEU A 31 5.81 7.22 -6.69
C LEU A 31 6.02 7.93 -5.35
N SER A 32 6.24 7.18 -4.27
CA SER A 32 6.53 7.73 -2.93
C SER A 32 7.99 8.15 -2.74
N CYS A 33 8.83 8.01 -3.75
CA CYS A 33 10.29 8.20 -3.65
C CYS A 33 10.96 7.29 -2.61
N ALA A 34 10.32 6.17 -2.21
CA ALA A 34 10.94 5.17 -1.35
C ALA A 34 11.96 4.31 -2.12
N GLN A 35 11.70 4.09 -3.41
CA GLN A 35 12.57 3.34 -4.29
C GLN A 35 12.88 4.13 -5.56
N GLN A 36 14.17 4.20 -5.93
CA GLN A 36 14.59 4.77 -7.21
C GLN A 36 14.31 3.78 -8.34
N PRO A 37 13.69 4.21 -9.47
CA PRO A 37 13.54 3.35 -10.63
C PRO A 37 14.91 3.04 -11.25
N THR A 38 15.06 1.84 -11.81
CA THR A 38 16.29 1.43 -12.49
C THR A 38 16.46 2.08 -13.86
N GLY A 39 15.40 2.62 -14.42
CA GLY A 39 15.37 3.36 -15.68
C GLY A 39 14.12 4.23 -15.78
N GLY A 40 14.10 5.16 -16.74
CA GLY A 40 13.02 6.14 -16.86
C GLY A 40 13.18 7.34 -15.92
N GLU A 41 12.16 8.17 -15.83
CA GLU A 41 12.14 9.37 -15.01
C GLU A 41 10.84 9.50 -14.23
N LEU A 42 10.94 9.90 -12.96
CA LEU A 42 9.81 10.34 -12.14
C LEU A 42 9.89 11.86 -11.97
N LEU A 43 8.78 12.54 -12.26
CA LEU A 43 8.62 13.97 -12.00
C LEU A 43 7.47 14.17 -11.02
N LEU A 44 7.72 14.88 -9.92
CA LEU A 44 6.72 15.31 -8.96
C LEU A 44 6.67 16.83 -8.93
N GLY A 45 5.57 17.40 -9.40
CA GLY A 45 5.47 18.86 -9.58
C GLY A 45 6.58 19.43 -10.49
N GLY A 46 6.94 18.69 -11.54
CA GLY A 46 8.01 19.08 -12.48
C GLY A 46 9.44 18.86 -11.96
N GLN A 47 9.62 18.35 -10.76
CA GLN A 47 10.95 18.11 -10.17
C GLN A 47 11.30 16.61 -10.17
N SER A 48 12.53 16.28 -10.57
CA SER A 48 13.07 14.92 -10.46
C SER A 48 13.61 14.68 -9.04
N PRO A 49 12.99 13.80 -8.22
CA PRO A 49 13.37 13.60 -6.83
C PRO A 49 14.85 13.23 -6.63
N TRP A 50 15.38 12.46 -7.56
CA TRP A 50 16.74 11.90 -7.48
C TRP A 50 17.83 12.90 -7.86
N ARG A 51 17.44 14.09 -8.34
CA ARG A 51 18.36 15.22 -8.62
C ARG A 51 18.36 16.25 -7.49
N LEU A 52 17.50 16.09 -6.49
CA LEU A 52 17.36 17.01 -5.36
C LEU A 52 18.44 16.75 -4.30
N SER A 53 18.82 17.78 -3.57
CA SER A 53 19.60 17.63 -2.35
C SER A 53 18.83 16.83 -1.29
N SER A 54 19.51 16.25 -0.31
CA SER A 54 18.88 15.50 0.78
C SER A 54 17.86 16.32 1.56
N HIS A 55 18.06 17.63 1.67
CA HIS A 55 17.12 18.54 2.32
C HIS A 55 15.84 18.72 1.48
N GLU A 56 15.97 19.02 0.19
CA GLU A 56 14.86 19.22 -0.73
C GLU A 56 14.06 17.92 -0.91
N LEU A 57 14.74 16.78 -1.04
CA LEU A 57 14.09 15.47 -1.12
C LEU A 57 13.27 15.17 0.15
N ARG A 58 13.77 15.53 1.33
CA ARG A 58 13.03 15.39 2.59
C ARG A 58 11.78 16.27 2.58
N LEU A 59 11.85 17.51 2.11
CA LEU A 59 10.68 18.40 1.98
C LEU A 59 9.68 17.86 0.98
N LEU A 60 10.15 17.36 -0.17
CA LEU A 60 9.28 16.73 -1.17
C LEU A 60 8.56 15.51 -0.59
N ARG A 61 9.28 14.60 0.07
CA ARG A 61 8.70 13.45 0.77
C ARG A 61 7.68 13.84 1.85
N GLY A 62 7.83 15.00 2.48
CA GLY A 62 6.86 15.53 3.42
C GLY A 62 5.49 15.86 2.80
N ARG A 63 5.42 16.02 1.47
CA ARG A 63 4.18 16.22 0.71
C ARG A 63 3.55 14.93 0.22
N LEU A 64 4.17 13.78 0.51
CA LEU A 64 3.72 12.45 0.13
C LEU A 64 3.33 11.68 1.40
N PHE A 65 2.28 10.90 1.34
CA PHE A 65 1.93 9.96 2.38
C PHE A 65 1.84 8.56 1.78
N LEU A 66 2.71 7.67 2.20
CA LEU A 66 2.64 6.25 1.85
C LEU A 66 2.02 5.48 3.01
N ALA A 67 0.87 4.87 2.77
CA ALA A 67 0.26 3.88 3.66
C ALA A 67 0.56 2.48 3.11
N PRO A 68 1.51 1.74 3.66
CA PRO A 68 1.76 0.38 3.25
C PRO A 68 0.66 -0.56 3.73
N GLN A 69 0.52 -1.73 3.10
CA GLN A 69 -0.45 -2.76 3.43
C GLN A 69 -0.51 -3.08 4.93
N VAL A 70 0.65 -3.19 5.58
CA VAL A 70 0.76 -3.31 7.04
C VAL A 70 1.24 -1.99 7.61
N PRO A 71 0.39 -1.23 8.33
CA PRO A 71 0.78 0.05 8.88
C PRO A 71 1.95 -0.08 9.89
N PRO A 72 3.02 0.73 9.76
CA PRO A 72 4.17 0.69 10.67
C PRO A 72 3.83 1.41 11.99
N LEU A 73 3.01 0.77 12.81
CA LEU A 73 2.58 1.29 14.11
C LEU A 73 3.36 0.61 15.24
N PRO A 74 4.12 1.36 16.07
CA PRO A 74 4.86 0.80 17.18
C PRO A 74 3.93 0.12 18.20
N PRO A 75 4.15 -1.16 18.57
CA PRO A 75 3.20 -1.95 19.35
C PRO A 75 2.85 -1.34 20.72
N ARG A 76 3.86 -0.77 21.40
CA ARG A 76 3.70 -0.19 22.74
C ARG A 76 3.19 1.26 22.75
N GLN A 77 3.03 1.87 21.58
CA GLN A 77 2.55 3.25 21.46
C GLN A 77 1.03 3.32 21.63
N ARG A 78 0.53 4.45 22.11
CA ARG A 78 -0.92 4.72 22.13
C ARG A 78 -1.41 5.10 20.74
N VAL A 79 -2.65 4.77 20.45
CA VAL A 79 -3.33 5.09 19.18
C VAL A 79 -3.27 6.59 18.89
N VAL A 80 -3.57 7.43 19.86
CA VAL A 80 -3.51 8.91 19.72
C VAL A 80 -2.14 9.36 19.20
N THR A 81 -1.06 8.86 19.77
CA THR A 81 0.30 9.24 19.35
C THR A 81 0.60 8.71 17.95
N SER A 82 0.15 7.48 17.64
CA SER A 82 0.33 6.88 16.31
C SER A 82 -0.41 7.64 15.20
N VAL A 83 -1.62 8.13 15.49
CA VAL A 83 -2.40 8.94 14.53
C VAL A 83 -1.78 10.33 14.37
N LEU A 84 -1.42 11.01 15.47
CA LEU A 84 -0.78 12.33 15.45
C LEU A 84 0.60 12.30 14.75
N ALA A 85 1.27 11.15 14.68
CA ALA A 85 2.50 11.00 13.92
C ALA A 85 2.36 11.30 12.41
N GLY A 86 1.12 11.34 11.87
CA GLY A 86 0.84 11.85 10.53
C GLY A 86 1.31 13.29 10.32
N ARG A 87 1.36 14.11 11.36
CA ARG A 87 1.80 15.52 11.31
C ARG A 87 3.31 15.72 11.38
N LEU A 88 4.09 14.67 11.66
CA LEU A 88 5.55 14.76 11.83
C LEU A 88 6.26 15.48 10.68
N PRO A 89 5.88 15.30 9.39
CA PRO A 89 6.54 16.01 8.29
C PRO A 89 6.44 17.53 8.36
N ALA A 90 5.41 18.07 9.02
CA ALA A 90 5.21 19.51 9.18
C ALA A 90 5.79 20.07 10.49
N MET A 91 6.38 19.22 11.35
CA MET A 91 6.88 19.62 12.67
C MET A 91 8.38 19.87 12.66
N SER A 92 8.82 20.81 13.51
CA SER A 92 10.24 20.94 13.84
C SER A 92 10.71 19.73 14.67
N LEU A 93 12.02 19.47 14.70
CA LEU A 93 12.57 18.35 15.48
C LEU A 93 12.17 18.42 16.96
N ALA A 94 12.26 19.59 17.57
CA ALA A 94 11.89 19.78 18.98
C ALA A 94 10.39 19.49 19.22
N ALA A 95 9.50 19.96 18.33
CA ALA A 95 8.07 19.69 18.39
C ALA A 95 7.79 18.18 18.19
N SER A 96 8.49 17.53 17.27
CA SER A 96 8.35 16.09 17.00
C SER A 96 8.73 15.25 18.22
N LEU A 97 9.88 15.56 18.87
CA LEU A 97 10.31 14.87 20.08
C LEU A 97 9.30 15.09 21.23
N ARG A 98 8.82 16.32 21.42
CA ARG A 98 7.81 16.62 22.44
C ARG A 98 6.50 15.85 22.19
N SER A 99 6.06 15.74 20.94
CA SER A 99 4.79 15.07 20.58
C SER A 99 4.77 13.58 20.90
N LEU A 100 5.93 12.92 21.02
CA LEU A 100 6.04 11.51 21.42
C LEU A 100 5.58 11.29 22.87
N PHE A 101 5.80 12.27 23.73
CA PHE A 101 5.48 12.19 25.16
C PHE A 101 4.19 12.94 25.51
N TYR A 102 3.92 14.04 24.81
CA TYR A 102 2.78 14.91 25.05
C TYR A 102 2.02 15.13 23.73
N PRO A 103 1.00 14.30 23.43
CA PRO A 103 0.17 14.47 22.24
C PRO A 103 -0.57 15.81 22.32
N ALA A 104 -0.25 16.72 21.39
CA ALA A 104 -0.68 18.13 21.50
C ALA A 104 -2.09 18.38 20.96
N ASP A 105 -2.65 17.52 20.09
CA ASP A 105 -3.95 17.75 19.44
C ASP A 105 -4.82 16.49 19.49
N ILE A 106 -5.25 16.18 20.70
CA ILE A 106 -6.12 15.02 20.95
C ILE A 106 -7.46 15.15 20.19
N PRO A 107 -8.11 16.32 20.10
CA PRO A 107 -9.35 16.46 19.34
C PRO A 107 -9.20 16.09 17.87
N ALA A 108 -8.12 16.50 17.20
CA ALA A 108 -7.89 16.13 15.79
C ALA A 108 -7.65 14.62 15.61
N ALA A 109 -6.97 13.97 16.56
CA ALA A 109 -6.82 12.53 16.52
C ALA A 109 -8.16 11.81 16.73
N TYR A 110 -9.00 12.30 17.63
CA TYR A 110 -10.34 11.78 17.85
C TYR A 110 -11.20 11.90 16.58
N GLU A 111 -11.23 13.09 15.97
CA GLU A 111 -11.95 13.33 14.71
C GLU A 111 -11.46 12.42 13.59
N ALA A 112 -10.14 12.28 13.39
CA ALA A 112 -9.58 11.38 12.38
C ALA A 112 -9.98 9.92 12.60
N LEU A 113 -10.02 9.46 13.86
CA LEU A 113 -10.45 8.10 14.21
C LEU A 113 -11.96 7.91 14.05
N SER A 114 -12.78 8.94 14.29
CA SER A 114 -14.23 8.85 14.16
C SER A 114 -14.68 8.53 12.73
N HIS A 115 -13.93 8.98 11.71
CA HIS A 115 -14.20 8.63 10.31
C HIS A 115 -14.04 7.13 10.02
N PHE A 116 -13.36 6.40 10.89
CA PHE A 116 -13.08 4.96 10.76
C PHE A 116 -13.69 4.12 11.89
N ASP A 117 -14.61 4.70 12.67
CA ASP A 117 -15.29 4.02 13.78
C ASP A 117 -14.30 3.44 14.81
N LEU A 118 -13.36 4.28 15.26
CA LEU A 118 -12.29 3.93 16.20
C LEU A 118 -12.07 4.99 17.31
N SER A 119 -12.98 5.93 17.50
CA SER A 119 -12.81 7.00 18.50
C SER A 119 -12.70 6.47 19.94
N ASP A 120 -13.36 5.35 20.24
CA ASP A 120 -13.29 4.64 21.52
C ASP A 120 -11.88 4.06 21.81
N LYS A 121 -11.08 3.82 20.78
CA LYS A 121 -9.71 3.27 20.86
C LYS A 121 -8.60 4.30 21.03
N LEU A 122 -8.94 5.58 21.11
CA LEU A 122 -7.99 6.70 21.10
C LEU A 122 -6.82 6.53 22.10
N PHE A 123 -7.09 6.01 23.28
CA PHE A 123 -6.10 5.83 24.35
C PHE A 123 -5.60 4.40 24.48
N ASP A 124 -6.10 3.47 23.67
CA ASP A 124 -5.64 2.09 23.67
C ASP A 124 -4.20 1.99 23.15
N ARG A 125 -3.53 0.89 23.47
CA ARG A 125 -2.23 0.56 22.91
C ARG A 125 -2.40 -0.15 21.58
N VAL A 126 -1.49 0.10 20.64
CA VAL A 126 -1.51 -0.51 19.30
C VAL A 126 -1.46 -2.04 19.36
N ASP A 127 -0.72 -2.62 20.34
CA ASP A 127 -0.62 -4.08 20.49
C ASP A 127 -1.94 -4.76 20.91
N ARG A 128 -2.90 -4.00 21.40
CA ARG A 128 -4.25 -4.50 21.76
C ARG A 128 -5.26 -4.46 20.61
N LEU A 129 -4.89 -3.83 19.52
CA LEU A 129 -5.75 -3.70 18.34
C LEU A 129 -5.71 -4.96 17.47
N SER A 130 -6.84 -5.31 16.89
CA SER A 130 -6.94 -6.29 15.81
C SER A 130 -6.19 -5.81 14.55
N GLY A 131 -5.97 -6.70 13.58
CA GLY A 131 -5.35 -6.35 12.29
C GLY A 131 -6.11 -5.26 11.56
N GLY A 132 -7.44 -5.39 11.47
CA GLY A 132 -8.31 -4.41 10.83
C GLY A 132 -8.39 -3.07 11.56
N GLU A 133 -8.34 -3.05 12.91
CA GLU A 133 -8.26 -1.81 13.67
C GLU A 133 -6.92 -1.11 13.43
N ARG A 134 -5.79 -1.83 13.41
CA ARG A 134 -4.49 -1.25 13.06
C ARG A 134 -4.49 -0.65 11.67
N GLN A 135 -5.10 -1.32 10.69
CA GLN A 135 -5.21 -0.81 9.34
C GLN A 135 -5.99 0.50 9.30
N ARG A 136 -7.15 0.58 9.96
CA ARG A 136 -7.96 1.80 10.06
C ARG A 136 -7.24 2.93 10.82
N VAL A 137 -6.44 2.62 11.84
CA VAL A 137 -5.54 3.61 12.50
C VAL A 137 -4.51 4.14 11.51
N GLY A 138 -3.94 3.31 10.65
CA GLY A 138 -3.05 3.73 9.57
C GLY A 138 -3.71 4.71 8.59
N LEU A 139 -4.98 4.46 8.23
CA LEU A 139 -5.77 5.37 7.40
C LEU A 139 -6.11 6.68 8.11
N ALA A 140 -6.47 6.62 9.40
CA ALA A 140 -6.69 7.82 10.21
C ALA A 140 -5.42 8.70 10.30
N ARG A 141 -4.23 8.09 10.33
CA ARG A 141 -2.95 8.81 10.27
C ARG A 141 -2.78 9.59 8.95
N ALA A 142 -3.28 9.07 7.82
CA ALA A 142 -3.26 9.78 6.54
C ALA A 142 -4.04 11.10 6.61
N LEU A 143 -5.17 11.12 7.32
CA LEU A 143 -6.00 12.31 7.46
C LEU A 143 -5.31 13.47 8.20
N LEU A 144 -4.34 13.18 9.05
CA LEU A 144 -3.55 14.18 9.76
C LEU A 144 -2.25 14.54 9.05
N SER A 145 -1.92 13.87 7.95
CA SER A 145 -0.74 14.19 7.14
C SER A 145 -0.96 15.50 6.36
N PRO A 146 0.06 16.37 6.25
CA PRO A 146 0.03 17.55 5.40
C PRO A 146 0.24 17.20 3.92
N ALA A 147 0.25 15.92 3.56
CA ALA A 147 0.54 15.44 2.22
C ALA A 147 -0.55 15.84 1.22
N SER A 148 -0.14 16.22 0.02
CA SER A 148 -1.01 16.48 -1.12
C SER A 148 -1.17 15.28 -2.06
N LEU A 149 -0.35 14.23 -1.87
CA LEU A 149 -0.46 12.95 -2.57
C LEU A 149 -0.50 11.80 -1.55
N TRP A 150 -1.58 11.05 -1.57
CA TRP A 150 -1.74 9.82 -0.79
C TRP A 150 -1.51 8.61 -1.70
N LEU A 151 -0.61 7.75 -1.29
CA LEU A 151 -0.26 6.49 -1.92
C LEU A 151 -0.62 5.37 -0.94
N ILE A 152 -1.65 4.59 -1.25
CA ILE A 152 -2.26 3.68 -0.28
C ILE A 152 -2.22 2.25 -0.84
N ASP A 153 -1.46 1.39 -0.17
CA ASP A 153 -1.28 0.02 -0.60
C ASP A 153 -2.26 -0.90 0.13
N GLU A 154 -3.20 -1.47 -0.61
CA GLU A 154 -4.18 -2.45 -0.15
C GLU A 154 -4.89 -2.07 1.17
N PRO A 155 -5.56 -0.92 1.24
CA PRO A 155 -6.12 -0.37 2.48
C PRO A 155 -7.21 -1.24 3.13
N LEU A 156 -7.70 -2.25 2.45
CA LEU A 156 -8.87 -3.04 2.85
C LEU A 156 -8.56 -4.49 3.20
N SER A 157 -7.30 -4.94 3.06
CA SER A 157 -6.91 -6.35 3.12
C SER A 157 -7.22 -7.06 4.45
N ALA A 158 -7.29 -6.32 5.56
CA ALA A 158 -7.60 -6.86 6.90
C ALA A 158 -9.01 -6.50 7.39
N LEU A 159 -9.90 -5.99 6.51
CA LEU A 159 -11.23 -5.53 6.87
C LEU A 159 -12.31 -6.48 6.33
N ASP A 160 -13.37 -6.66 7.13
CA ASP A 160 -14.59 -7.26 6.60
C ASP A 160 -15.26 -6.36 5.55
N PRO A 161 -16.12 -6.90 4.67
CA PRO A 161 -16.68 -6.16 3.53
C PRO A 161 -17.45 -4.89 3.92
N MET A 162 -18.14 -4.89 5.07
CA MET A 162 -18.89 -3.71 5.53
C MET A 162 -17.93 -2.60 5.96
N ARG A 163 -16.95 -2.92 6.80
CA ARG A 163 -15.95 -1.94 7.27
C ARG A 163 -15.05 -1.46 6.13
N ALA A 164 -14.71 -2.34 5.18
CA ALA A 164 -13.97 -1.98 3.98
C ALA A 164 -14.69 -0.89 3.19
N ARG A 165 -16.00 -1.04 2.96
CA ARG A 165 -16.82 -0.06 2.25
C ARG A 165 -16.90 1.28 2.98
N ILE A 166 -17.14 1.26 4.30
CA ILE A 166 -17.19 2.48 5.12
C ILE A 166 -15.85 3.21 5.07
N ALA A 167 -14.74 2.49 5.28
CA ALA A 167 -13.39 3.06 5.27
C ALA A 167 -13.03 3.67 3.91
N MET A 168 -13.33 2.97 2.80
CA MET A 168 -13.05 3.48 1.46
C MET A 168 -13.89 4.71 1.14
N THR A 169 -15.19 4.68 1.45
CA THR A 169 -16.09 5.83 1.24
C THR A 169 -15.59 7.06 2.00
N ALA A 170 -15.22 6.91 3.28
CA ALA A 170 -14.67 8.00 4.08
C ALA A 170 -13.36 8.54 3.49
N LEU A 171 -12.45 7.65 3.11
CA LEU A 171 -11.13 8.00 2.58
C LEU A 171 -11.23 8.78 1.27
N VAL A 172 -11.99 8.27 0.29
CA VAL A 172 -12.18 8.93 -1.02
C VAL A 172 -12.89 10.25 -0.88
N ARG A 173 -13.97 10.32 -0.07
CA ARG A 173 -14.68 11.55 0.21
C ARG A 173 -13.76 12.63 0.77
N LEU A 174 -12.99 12.30 1.82
CA LEU A 174 -12.07 13.24 2.46
C LEU A 174 -10.91 13.66 1.56
N ALA A 175 -10.42 12.76 0.71
CA ALA A 175 -9.41 13.11 -0.30
C ALA A 175 -9.96 14.11 -1.32
N ARG A 176 -11.20 13.91 -1.81
CA ARG A 176 -11.87 14.85 -2.73
C ARG A 176 -12.15 16.20 -2.08
N GLU A 177 -12.71 16.22 -0.87
CA GLU A 177 -13.00 17.44 -0.13
C GLU A 177 -11.75 18.30 0.09
N ARG A 178 -10.60 17.66 0.31
CA ARG A 178 -9.31 18.33 0.54
C ARG A 178 -8.47 18.53 -0.73
N GLN A 179 -8.98 18.15 -1.90
CA GLN A 179 -8.27 18.21 -3.18
C GLN A 179 -6.92 17.45 -3.14
N ILE A 180 -6.86 16.33 -2.44
CA ILE A 180 -5.69 15.48 -2.34
C ILE A 180 -5.70 14.51 -3.51
N THR A 181 -4.61 14.42 -4.24
CA THR A 181 -4.41 13.34 -5.22
C THR A 181 -4.24 12.01 -4.49
N MET A 182 -4.98 10.99 -4.90
CA MET A 182 -4.89 9.69 -4.25
C MET A 182 -4.71 8.56 -5.26
N VAL A 183 -3.71 7.71 -5.01
CA VAL A 183 -3.50 6.46 -5.73
C VAL A 183 -3.63 5.32 -4.73
N ALA A 184 -4.58 4.42 -4.94
CA ALA A 184 -4.78 3.25 -4.09
C ALA A 184 -4.64 1.96 -4.90
N THR A 185 -3.90 0.99 -4.37
CA THR A 185 -3.91 -0.37 -4.92
C THR A 185 -5.04 -1.18 -4.30
N LEU A 186 -5.77 -1.91 -5.11
CA LEU A 186 -6.92 -2.69 -4.67
C LEU A 186 -6.93 -4.08 -5.31
N HIS A 187 -7.31 -5.09 -4.51
CA HIS A 187 -7.65 -6.42 -5.03
C HIS A 187 -9.14 -6.54 -5.38
N GLN A 188 -9.98 -5.80 -4.66
CA GLN A 188 -11.43 -5.83 -4.85
C GLN A 188 -11.81 -4.89 -5.99
N VAL A 189 -12.04 -5.45 -7.17
CA VAL A 189 -12.38 -4.70 -8.39
C VAL A 189 -13.66 -3.87 -8.21
N ASP A 190 -14.68 -4.43 -7.56
CA ASP A 190 -15.95 -3.72 -7.32
C ASP A 190 -15.74 -2.43 -6.49
N MET A 191 -14.82 -2.47 -5.52
CA MET A 191 -14.45 -1.31 -4.72
C MET A 191 -13.73 -0.25 -5.56
N ALA A 192 -12.85 -0.68 -6.47
CA ALA A 192 -12.16 0.23 -7.38
C ALA A 192 -13.17 0.93 -8.31
N LEU A 193 -14.03 0.17 -8.99
CA LEU A 193 -15.03 0.70 -9.93
C LEU A 193 -16.07 1.60 -9.25
N THR A 194 -16.40 1.34 -7.98
CA THR A 194 -17.42 2.11 -7.26
C THR A 194 -16.92 3.44 -6.73
N HIS A 195 -15.64 3.52 -6.35
CA HIS A 195 -15.11 4.66 -5.59
C HIS A 195 -14.15 5.55 -6.37
N PHE A 196 -13.55 5.05 -7.46
CA PHE A 196 -12.53 5.76 -8.23
C PHE A 196 -13.01 6.11 -9.63
N ASP A 197 -12.59 7.27 -10.12
CA ASP A 197 -12.98 7.76 -11.43
C ASP A 197 -12.09 7.20 -12.56
N ARG A 198 -10.85 6.78 -12.22
CA ARG A 198 -9.87 6.23 -13.16
C ARG A 198 -9.25 4.96 -12.60
N ILE A 199 -9.13 3.96 -13.45
CA ILE A 199 -8.63 2.62 -13.11
C ILE A 199 -7.44 2.28 -14.00
N ILE A 200 -6.35 1.87 -13.36
CA ILE A 200 -5.16 1.36 -14.04
C ILE A 200 -5.08 -0.15 -13.80
N GLY A 201 -5.04 -0.92 -14.87
CA GLY A 201 -4.78 -2.35 -14.84
C GLY A 201 -3.29 -2.64 -14.97
N LEU A 202 -2.71 -3.32 -13.97
CA LEU A 202 -1.29 -3.69 -13.95
C LEU A 202 -1.14 -5.22 -14.02
N LEU A 203 -0.29 -5.70 -14.93
CA LEU A 203 0.01 -7.11 -15.09
C LEU A 203 1.51 -7.29 -15.37
N LYS A 204 2.20 -8.17 -14.64
CA LYS A 204 3.62 -8.49 -14.85
C LYS A 204 4.55 -7.26 -14.96
N GLY A 205 4.25 -6.22 -14.19
CA GLY A 205 5.01 -4.98 -14.19
C GLY A 205 4.75 -4.04 -15.36
N GLN A 206 3.74 -4.31 -16.17
CA GLN A 206 3.29 -3.49 -17.29
C GLN A 206 1.90 -2.94 -17.07
N MET A 207 1.63 -1.74 -17.59
CA MET A 207 0.30 -1.15 -17.60
C MET A 207 -0.48 -1.69 -18.81
N VAL A 208 -1.55 -2.47 -18.54
CA VAL A 208 -2.37 -3.12 -19.58
C VAL A 208 -3.47 -2.17 -20.07
N PHE A 209 -4.00 -1.38 -19.16
CA PHE A 209 -4.94 -0.31 -19.49
C PHE A 209 -4.90 0.80 -18.44
N ASP A 210 -5.36 1.97 -18.86
CA ASP A 210 -5.53 3.18 -18.06
C ASP A 210 -6.79 3.87 -18.57
N LEU A 211 -7.90 3.77 -17.83
CA LEU A 211 -9.24 4.10 -18.33
C LEU A 211 -10.09 4.76 -17.25
N PRO A 212 -11.06 5.60 -17.65
CA PRO A 212 -12.17 5.95 -16.78
C PRO A 212 -12.90 4.69 -16.29
N SER A 213 -13.35 4.69 -15.03
CA SER A 213 -13.99 3.51 -14.41
C SER A 213 -15.21 3.01 -15.22
N ALA A 214 -15.94 3.92 -15.88
CA ALA A 214 -17.10 3.59 -16.73
C ALA A 214 -16.74 2.81 -18.01
N GLU A 215 -15.48 2.87 -18.46
CA GLU A 215 -14.98 2.21 -19.66
C GLU A 215 -14.31 0.85 -19.37
N VAL A 216 -14.19 0.48 -18.10
CA VAL A 216 -13.61 -0.80 -17.69
C VAL A 216 -14.64 -1.91 -17.88
N THR A 217 -14.47 -2.72 -18.94
CA THR A 217 -15.37 -3.82 -19.27
C THR A 217 -15.03 -5.11 -18.52
N ARG A 218 -16.03 -6.01 -18.39
CA ARG A 218 -15.80 -7.34 -17.80
C ARG A 218 -14.75 -8.15 -18.57
N GLU A 219 -14.71 -8.01 -19.90
CA GLU A 219 -13.72 -8.68 -20.75
C GLU A 219 -12.28 -8.23 -20.42
N ARG A 220 -12.06 -6.90 -20.23
CA ARG A 220 -10.75 -6.37 -19.83
C ARG A 220 -10.32 -6.88 -18.45
N LEU A 221 -11.27 -7.00 -17.53
CA LEU A 221 -11.02 -7.56 -16.21
C LEU A 221 -10.71 -9.06 -16.28
N ALA A 222 -11.46 -9.84 -17.06
CA ALA A 222 -11.19 -11.24 -17.28
C ALA A 222 -9.76 -11.43 -17.84
N ASN A 223 -9.41 -10.71 -18.91
CA ASN A 223 -8.07 -10.77 -19.49
C ASN A 223 -6.95 -10.39 -18.49
N LEU A 224 -7.22 -9.46 -17.57
CA LEU A 224 -6.23 -9.07 -16.54
C LEU A 224 -5.94 -10.19 -15.53
N TYR A 225 -6.93 -11.03 -15.21
CA TYR A 225 -6.81 -12.05 -14.16
C TYR A 225 -6.61 -13.47 -14.72
N GLU A 226 -7.20 -13.84 -15.85
CA GLU A 226 -7.07 -15.16 -16.47
C GLU A 226 -5.63 -15.49 -16.89
N GLN A 227 -4.88 -14.48 -17.36
CA GLN A 227 -3.47 -14.68 -17.70
C GLN A 227 -2.60 -15.09 -16.52
N GLN A 228 -2.99 -14.72 -15.29
CA GLN A 228 -2.29 -15.18 -14.11
C GLN A 228 -2.66 -16.60 -13.70
N GLU A 229 -3.94 -16.97 -13.79
CA GLU A 229 -4.35 -18.34 -13.46
C GLU A 229 -3.61 -19.36 -14.31
N GLN A 230 -3.46 -19.07 -15.61
CA GLN A 230 -2.68 -19.92 -16.53
C GLN A 230 -1.18 -19.99 -16.17
N ASP A 231 -0.58 -18.87 -15.73
CA ASP A 231 0.83 -18.86 -15.31
C ASP A 231 1.04 -19.58 -13.98
N ASP A 232 0.11 -19.42 -13.02
CA ASP A 232 0.17 -20.09 -11.73
C ASP A 232 -0.03 -21.61 -11.87
N GLU A 233 -0.91 -22.05 -12.78
CA GLU A 233 -1.08 -23.46 -13.14
C GLU A 233 0.20 -24.05 -13.78
N GLN A 234 0.80 -23.33 -14.72
CA GLN A 234 2.05 -23.75 -15.34
C GLN A 234 3.22 -23.81 -14.34
N ALA A 235 3.31 -22.83 -13.44
CA ALA A 235 4.32 -22.81 -12.39
C ALA A 235 4.15 -23.97 -11.39
N GLN A 236 2.90 -24.35 -11.07
CA GLN A 236 2.61 -25.51 -10.22
C GLN A 236 2.92 -26.83 -10.91
N GLU A 237 2.66 -26.95 -12.20
CA GLU A 237 3.00 -28.12 -13.01
C GLU A 237 4.53 -28.32 -13.08
N PHE A 238 5.29 -27.27 -13.38
CA PHE A 238 6.75 -27.28 -13.35
C PHE A 238 7.32 -27.64 -11.97
N GLY A 239 6.71 -27.10 -10.90
CA GLY A 239 7.10 -27.42 -9.52
C GLY A 239 6.84 -28.89 -9.14
N ARG A 240 5.75 -29.49 -9.63
CA ARG A 240 5.45 -30.92 -9.46
C ARG A 240 6.42 -31.81 -10.19
N ASP A 241 6.73 -31.49 -11.44
CA ASP A 241 7.65 -32.27 -12.26
C ASP A 241 9.08 -32.20 -11.70
N ALA A 242 9.52 -31.05 -11.20
CA ALA A 242 10.80 -30.90 -10.52
C ALA A 242 10.89 -31.71 -9.22
N LEU A 243 9.81 -31.79 -8.45
CA LEU A 243 9.72 -32.61 -7.22
C LEU A 243 9.70 -34.10 -7.52
N LEU A 244 9.02 -34.54 -8.59
CA LEU A 244 9.02 -35.92 -9.04
C LEU A 244 10.39 -36.34 -9.54
N ALA A 245 11.07 -35.50 -10.34
CA ALA A 245 12.43 -35.76 -10.79
C ALA A 245 13.46 -35.80 -9.64
N ALA A 246 13.28 -35.00 -8.59
CA ALA A 246 14.12 -35.03 -7.40
C ALA A 246 13.85 -36.25 -6.49
N SER A 247 12.64 -36.84 -6.53
CA SER A 247 12.31 -38.06 -5.80
C SER A 247 12.91 -39.31 -6.45
N ASP A 248 13.01 -39.33 -7.76
CA ASP A 248 13.64 -40.44 -8.50
C ASP A 248 15.17 -40.50 -8.32
N GLN A 249 15.82 -39.38 -8.00
CA GLN A 249 17.26 -39.34 -7.68
C GLN A 249 17.58 -39.77 -6.23
N LYS A 250 16.59 -39.87 -5.32
CA LYS A 250 16.80 -40.29 -3.94
C LYS A 250 16.78 -41.80 -3.68
N SER A 251 16.67 -42.66 -4.68
CA SER A 251 16.69 -44.11 -4.53
C SER A 251 18.09 -44.71 -4.41
N LEU A 252 19.16 -43.93 -4.32
CA LEU A 252 20.49 -44.40 -3.92
C LEU A 252 20.63 -44.29 -2.39
N VAL A 253 20.15 -45.32 -1.69
CA VAL A 253 20.40 -45.50 -0.26
C VAL A 253 21.91 -45.75 -0.06
N PRO A 254 22.63 -44.92 0.68
CA PRO A 254 24.01 -45.23 1.03
C PRO A 254 24.05 -46.45 1.96
N ALA A 255 24.95 -47.40 1.68
CA ALA A 255 25.14 -48.60 2.46
C ALA A 255 25.46 -48.25 3.94
N PRO A 256 25.01 -49.02 4.91
CA PRO A 256 25.23 -48.74 6.34
C PRO A 256 26.74 -48.81 6.66
N VAL A 257 27.28 -47.73 7.24
CA VAL A 257 28.65 -47.70 7.76
C VAL A 257 28.64 -48.40 9.13
N VAL A 258 29.22 -49.59 9.25
CA VAL A 258 29.41 -50.27 10.51
C VAL A 258 30.74 -49.81 11.14
N MET A 259 30.70 -49.06 12.22
CA MET A 259 31.87 -48.73 13.05
C MET A 259 32.03 -49.84 14.11
N HIS A 260 33.19 -50.52 14.07
CA HIS A 260 33.67 -51.34 15.18
C HIS A 260 34.64 -50.49 16.03
N CYS A 261 34.23 -50.09 17.21
CA CYS A 261 35.15 -49.61 18.24
C CYS A 261 35.72 -50.82 19.01
N ARG A 262 37.04 -50.92 19.10
CA ARG A 262 37.78 -51.68 20.05
C ARG A 262 38.29 -50.81 21.18
#